data_82ca8514336af49135695fd2d259d0a3
#
_entry.id   82ca8514336af49135695fd2d259d0a3
#
_cell.length_a   1.000
_cell.length_b   1.000
_cell.length_c   1.000
_cell.angle_alpha   90.00
_cell.angle_beta   90.00
_cell.angle_gamma   90.00
#
_symmetry.space_group_name_H-M   'P 1'
#
loop_
_entity.id
_entity.type
_entity.pdbx_description
1 polymer ?
#
loop_
_entity_poly.entity_id
_entity_poly.type
_entity_poly.pdbx_seq_one_letter_code
_entity_poly.pdbx_strand_id
1 'polypeptide(L)'
;SMQLSARMTGFPKSKRVKLKYVEEIVFSSSNLIQTYSFRTNSVFDPNYTGGGHQPMLFDQYAEIYNHYTVLASMITATPAPIISTGVVPSYFGWNLSTSANALTTDFSAVTYLLESNYTNPPLIYGNNNADSGVGLRTLNVVRAKFNAADFFGVTSPLDGSAYTALCTANPAQE
;
A
#
# COMPACT_ATOMS: atom_id res chain seq x y z
N SER A 1 -2.97 55.86 -10.45
CA SER A 1 -2.17 55.07 -9.51
C SER A 1 -2.16 53.64 -9.96
N MET A 2 -1.01 53.17 -10.39
CA MET A 2 -0.78 51.80 -10.83
C MET A 2 -0.61 50.96 -9.58
N GLN A 3 -1.61 50.16 -9.24
CA GLN A 3 -1.46 49.15 -8.20
C GLN A 3 -0.62 48.00 -8.76
N LEU A 4 0.67 47.97 -8.40
CA LEU A 4 1.46 46.73 -8.55
C LEU A 4 0.93 45.70 -7.56
N SER A 5 0.14 44.75 -8.03
CA SER A 5 -0.09 43.54 -7.29
C SER A 5 1.20 42.72 -7.28
N ALA A 6 1.96 42.80 -6.20
CA ALA A 6 3.07 41.92 -5.98
C ALA A 6 2.56 40.48 -5.95
N ARG A 7 2.60 39.79 -7.07
CA ARG A 7 2.44 38.32 -7.08
C ARG A 7 3.61 37.77 -6.28
N MET A 8 3.33 37.23 -5.11
CA MET A 8 4.31 36.47 -4.37
C MET A 8 4.76 35.30 -5.26
N THR A 9 5.93 35.41 -5.81
CA THR A 9 6.61 34.34 -6.55
C THR A 9 7.21 33.38 -5.53
N GLY A 10 6.36 32.58 -4.88
CA GLY A 10 6.75 31.57 -3.92
C GLY A 10 6.08 30.22 -4.23
N PHE A 11 6.46 29.20 -3.53
CA PHE A 11 5.77 27.91 -3.61
C PHE A 11 4.32 28.07 -3.13
N PRO A 12 3.36 27.38 -3.76
CA PRO A 12 1.97 27.38 -3.30
C PRO A 12 1.89 26.81 -1.88
N LYS A 13 0.93 27.30 -1.07
CA LYS A 13 0.70 26.83 0.31
C LYS A 13 0.47 25.33 0.41
N SER A 14 -0.13 24.75 -0.62
CA SER A 14 -0.35 23.31 -0.72
C SER A 14 -0.18 22.85 -2.17
N LYS A 15 0.25 21.63 -2.33
CA LYS A 15 0.42 21.00 -3.65
C LYS A 15 -0.04 19.54 -3.58
N ARG A 16 -0.88 19.15 -4.54
CA ARG A 16 -1.23 17.73 -4.72
C ARG A 16 -0.22 17.08 -5.66
N VAL A 17 0.33 15.97 -5.22
CA VAL A 17 1.32 15.20 -5.98
C VAL A 17 0.99 13.72 -5.92
N LYS A 18 1.48 12.94 -6.87
CA LYS A 18 1.44 11.49 -6.85
C LYS A 18 2.86 10.98 -6.71
N LEU A 19 3.13 10.29 -5.64
CA LEU A 19 4.40 9.62 -5.39
C LEU A 19 4.26 8.12 -5.65
N LYS A 20 5.36 7.47 -6.01
CA LYS A 20 5.41 6.05 -6.29
C LYS A 20 6.44 5.39 -5.37
N TYR A 21 6.01 4.31 -4.75
CA TYR A 21 6.84 3.40 -3.97
C TYR A 21 6.85 2.02 -4.63
N VAL A 22 7.96 1.34 -4.61
CA VAL A 22 8.10 -0.02 -5.16
C VAL A 22 8.98 -0.82 -4.22
N GLU A 23 8.53 -2.03 -3.87
CA GLU A 23 9.25 -2.97 -3.02
C GLU A 23 9.18 -4.36 -3.63
N GLU A 24 10.24 -5.13 -3.47
CA GLU A 24 10.27 -6.56 -3.77
C GLU A 24 10.17 -7.34 -2.45
N ILE A 25 9.22 -8.26 -2.37
CA ILE A 25 8.98 -9.05 -1.18
C ILE A 25 9.12 -10.52 -1.54
N VAL A 26 9.95 -11.22 -0.79
CA VAL A 26 10.11 -12.66 -0.93
C VAL A 26 9.41 -13.35 0.24
N PHE A 27 8.39 -14.13 -0.08
CA PHE A 27 7.73 -15.01 0.88
C PHE A 27 8.44 -16.37 0.90
N SER A 28 8.80 -16.84 2.10
CA SER A 28 9.39 -18.17 2.27
C SER A 28 8.32 -19.24 2.34
N SER A 29 8.59 -20.45 1.88
CA SER A 29 7.63 -21.57 1.85
C SER A 29 7.38 -22.24 3.21
N SER A 30 7.94 -21.71 4.29
CA SER A 30 7.91 -22.36 5.61
C SER A 30 6.58 -22.23 6.37
N ASN A 31 5.74 -21.26 6.03
CA ASN A 31 4.48 -20.99 6.72
C ASN A 31 3.29 -21.11 5.78
N LEU A 32 2.18 -21.61 6.29
CA LEU A 32 0.92 -21.74 5.55
C LEU A 32 0.37 -20.38 5.09
N ILE A 33 0.51 -19.36 5.93
CA ILE A 33 0.08 -17.99 5.66
C ILE A 33 1.25 -17.06 5.95
N GLN A 34 1.53 -16.18 5.02
CA GLN A 34 2.51 -15.12 5.20
C GLN A 34 1.88 -13.78 4.83
N THR A 35 2.14 -12.80 5.65
CA THR A 35 1.60 -11.45 5.47
C THR A 35 2.73 -10.43 5.44
N TYR A 36 2.53 -9.40 4.64
CA TYR A 36 3.39 -8.24 4.61
C TYR A 36 2.53 -6.99 4.60
N SER A 37 2.81 -6.06 5.51
CA SER A 37 1.95 -4.91 5.74
C SER A 37 2.56 -3.62 5.20
N PHE A 38 1.69 -2.83 4.56
CA PHE A 38 2.02 -1.49 4.09
C PHE A 38 1.04 -0.49 4.69
N ARG A 39 1.54 0.71 4.99
CA ARG A 39 0.70 1.85 5.37
C ARG A 39 0.06 2.46 4.13
N THR A 40 -1.25 2.53 4.11
CA THR A 40 -2.00 3.10 2.98
C THR A 40 -2.07 4.61 3.01
N ASN A 41 -1.88 5.21 4.19
CA ASN A 41 -2.00 6.64 4.45
C ASN A 41 -0.68 7.32 4.83
N SER A 42 0.45 6.64 4.73
CA SER A 42 1.76 7.23 4.96
C SER A 42 2.63 7.20 3.70
N VAL A 43 3.24 8.35 3.41
CA VAL A 43 4.30 8.49 2.40
C VAL A 43 5.68 8.65 3.04
N PHE A 44 5.74 8.90 4.35
CA PHE A 44 7.00 8.95 5.10
C PHE A 44 7.61 7.55 5.22
N ASP A 45 6.78 6.59 5.59
CA ASP A 45 7.20 5.20 5.76
C ASP A 45 6.09 4.25 5.29
N PRO A 46 6.03 3.98 3.96
CA PRO A 46 5.00 3.10 3.41
C PRO A 46 5.14 1.65 3.87
N ASN A 47 6.36 1.20 4.18
CA ASN A 47 6.61 -0.14 4.69
C ASN A 47 6.37 -0.17 6.20
N TYR A 48 5.41 -0.97 6.64
CA TYR A 48 5.05 -1.03 8.07
C TYR A 48 6.20 -1.50 8.98
N THR A 49 7.14 -2.27 8.45
CA THR A 49 8.29 -2.74 9.22
C THR A 49 9.31 -1.65 9.53
N GLY A 50 9.19 -0.48 8.91
CA GLY A 50 10.13 0.63 9.07
C GLY A 50 11.48 0.41 8.37
N GLY A 51 11.60 -0.65 7.58
CA GLY A 51 12.86 -1.05 6.94
C GLY A 51 12.96 -0.78 5.44
N GLY A 52 12.04 -0.05 4.85
CA GLY A 52 12.04 0.25 3.42
C GLY A 52 12.71 1.58 3.09
N HIS A 53 12.66 1.93 1.82
CA HIS A 53 13.05 3.27 1.35
C HIS A 53 11.81 4.18 1.27
N GLN A 54 12.01 5.48 1.18
CA GLN A 54 10.91 6.44 0.96
C GLN A 54 10.54 6.52 -0.53
N PRO A 55 9.32 6.93 -0.86
CA PRO A 55 8.95 7.18 -2.25
C PRO A 55 9.87 8.22 -2.90
N MET A 56 10.24 7.97 -4.14
CA MET A 56 11.08 8.91 -4.90
C MET A 56 10.47 10.32 -4.88
N LEU A 57 11.29 11.34 -4.69
CA LEU A 57 10.95 12.77 -4.57
C LEU A 57 10.27 13.16 -3.25
N PHE A 58 10.06 12.25 -2.31
CA PHE A 58 9.47 12.61 -1.03
C PHE A 58 10.32 13.62 -0.28
N ASP A 59 11.65 13.40 -0.17
CA ASP A 59 12.57 14.26 0.57
C ASP A 59 12.58 15.68 0.00
N GLN A 60 12.56 15.83 -1.33
CA GLN A 60 12.53 17.12 -2.00
C GLN A 60 11.25 17.93 -1.68
N TYR A 61 10.12 17.22 -1.53
CA TYR A 61 8.90 17.87 -1.06
C TYR A 61 8.94 18.16 0.43
N ALA A 62 9.56 17.33 1.25
CA ALA A 62 9.73 17.53 2.68
C ALA A 62 10.61 18.73 3.03
N GLU A 63 11.55 19.11 2.16
CA GLU A 63 12.33 20.34 2.30
C GLU A 63 11.50 21.62 2.10
N ILE A 64 10.37 21.52 1.38
CA ILE A 64 9.51 22.66 1.04
C ILE A 64 8.26 22.72 1.90
N TYR A 65 7.68 21.55 2.20
CA TYR A 65 6.41 21.41 2.93
C TYR A 65 6.62 20.66 4.23
N ASN A 66 6.08 21.20 5.32
CA ASN A 66 6.24 20.62 6.65
C ASN A 66 5.30 19.44 6.92
N HIS A 67 4.15 19.39 6.23
CA HIS A 67 3.09 18.41 6.50
C HIS A 67 2.61 17.77 5.20
N TYR A 68 2.09 16.57 5.33
CA TYR A 68 1.40 15.86 4.26
C TYR A 68 0.12 15.19 4.75
N THR A 69 -0.78 14.93 3.82
CA THR A 69 -1.98 14.11 4.02
C THR A 69 -2.17 13.22 2.80
N VAL A 70 -2.33 11.94 3.00
CA VAL A 70 -2.63 11.00 1.92
C VAL A 70 -4.13 10.98 1.68
N LEU A 71 -4.56 11.41 0.51
CA LEU A 71 -5.97 11.41 0.12
C LEU A 71 -6.42 10.05 -0.39
N ALA A 72 -5.55 9.39 -1.14
CA ALA A 72 -5.80 8.07 -1.70
C ALA A 72 -4.50 7.37 -2.01
N SER A 73 -4.51 6.07 -1.95
CA SER A 73 -3.39 5.24 -2.39
C SER A 73 -3.89 4.04 -3.20
N MET A 74 -3.01 3.45 -3.97
CA MET A 74 -3.27 2.23 -4.71
C MET A 74 -2.06 1.32 -4.61
N ILE A 75 -2.30 0.10 -4.18
CA ILE A 75 -1.29 -0.94 -4.20
C ILE A 75 -1.54 -1.87 -5.38
N THR A 76 -0.47 -2.26 -6.02
CA THR A 76 -0.49 -3.20 -7.14
C THR A 76 0.58 -4.24 -6.87
N ALA A 77 0.21 -5.49 -6.81
CA ALA A 77 1.17 -6.58 -6.70
C ALA A 77 1.13 -7.48 -7.93
N THR A 78 2.30 -7.89 -8.31
CA THR A 78 2.50 -8.88 -9.38
C THR A 78 3.25 -10.06 -8.74
N PRO A 79 2.52 -11.09 -8.28
CA PRO A 79 3.18 -12.24 -7.70
C PRO A 79 3.92 -13.00 -8.80
N ALA A 80 5.19 -13.29 -8.54
CA ALA A 80 6.02 -14.13 -9.38
C ALA A 80 6.28 -15.45 -8.65
N PRO A 81 5.79 -16.59 -9.15
CA PRO A 81 6.07 -17.87 -8.52
C PRO A 81 7.55 -18.20 -8.67
N ILE A 82 8.20 -18.50 -7.56
CA ILE A 82 9.51 -19.12 -7.58
C ILE A 82 9.30 -20.58 -8.01
N ILE A 83 10.06 -21.04 -8.98
CA ILE A 83 9.99 -22.40 -9.50
C ILE A 83 10.27 -23.37 -8.35
N SER A 84 9.26 -24.12 -7.93
CA SER A 84 9.41 -25.22 -6.99
C SER A 84 8.84 -26.49 -7.62
N THR A 85 9.45 -27.62 -7.30
CA THR A 85 9.12 -28.94 -7.84
C THR A 85 7.83 -29.54 -7.23
N GLY A 86 6.80 -28.75 -7.02
CA GLY A 86 5.53 -29.23 -6.49
C GLY A 86 4.36 -28.34 -6.93
N VAL A 87 3.24 -28.97 -7.26
CA VAL A 87 2.00 -28.24 -7.59
C VAL A 87 1.26 -27.96 -6.28
N VAL A 88 1.49 -26.80 -5.70
CA VAL A 88 0.72 -26.35 -4.54
C VAL A 88 -0.06 -25.11 -4.96
N PRO A 89 -1.40 -25.15 -4.97
CA PRO A 89 -2.19 -23.96 -5.20
C PRO A 89 -1.95 -22.98 -4.05
N SER A 90 -1.63 -21.74 -4.40
CA SER A 90 -1.41 -20.65 -3.43
C SER A 90 -2.48 -19.58 -3.61
N TYR A 91 -2.92 -19.00 -2.50
CA TYR A 91 -3.82 -17.86 -2.50
C TYR A 91 -3.03 -16.59 -2.29
N PHE A 92 -3.34 -15.57 -3.07
CA PHE A 92 -2.74 -14.26 -2.92
C PHE A 92 -3.83 -13.18 -2.94
N GLY A 93 -3.82 -12.29 -1.99
CA GLY A 93 -4.81 -11.24 -1.89
C GLY A 93 -4.39 -10.10 -0.98
N TRP A 94 -5.29 -9.15 -0.80
CA TRP A 94 -5.14 -7.98 0.03
C TRP A 94 -6.24 -7.92 1.09
N ASN A 95 -5.86 -7.49 2.28
CA ASN A 95 -6.78 -7.08 3.32
C ASN A 95 -6.43 -5.65 3.75
N LEU A 96 -7.45 -4.80 3.86
CA LEU A 96 -7.33 -3.48 4.44
C LEU A 96 -7.78 -3.54 5.91
N SER A 97 -6.92 -3.11 6.81
CA SER A 97 -7.16 -3.15 8.26
C SER A 97 -6.69 -1.87 8.92
N THR A 98 -7.30 -1.51 10.04
CA THR A 98 -6.88 -0.39 10.91
C THR A 98 -5.70 -0.76 11.82
N SER A 99 -5.25 -1.99 11.79
CA SER A 99 -4.09 -2.45 12.55
C SER A 99 -3.31 -3.46 11.73
N ALA A 100 -1.99 -3.42 11.83
CA ALA A 100 -1.11 -4.42 11.22
C ALA A 100 -1.12 -5.74 12.00
N ASN A 101 -2.29 -6.25 12.32
CA ASN A 101 -2.40 -7.55 12.96
C ASN A 101 -1.86 -8.62 12.01
N ALA A 102 -0.81 -9.29 12.44
CA ALA A 102 -0.41 -10.53 11.82
C ALA A 102 -1.63 -11.48 11.87
N LEU A 103 -2.11 -11.83 10.70
CA LEU A 103 -3.12 -12.87 10.61
C LEU A 103 -2.55 -14.12 11.25
N THR A 104 -3.34 -14.73 12.12
CA THR A 104 -2.96 -15.99 12.72
C THR A 104 -2.69 -17.01 11.60
N THR A 105 -1.69 -17.84 11.78
CA THR A 105 -1.24 -18.84 10.78
C THR A 105 -2.26 -19.98 10.57
N ASP A 106 -3.49 -19.78 11.02
CA ASP A 106 -4.53 -20.80 11.02
C ASP A 106 -5.45 -20.66 9.81
N PHE A 107 -5.93 -21.77 9.29
CA PHE A 107 -6.83 -21.83 8.13
C PHE A 107 -8.15 -21.05 8.37
N SER A 108 -8.57 -20.93 9.63
CA SER A 108 -9.70 -20.10 10.05
C SER A 108 -9.52 -18.63 9.71
N ALA A 109 -8.30 -18.14 9.67
CA ALA A 109 -7.99 -16.76 9.28
C ALA A 109 -8.28 -16.48 7.80
N VAL A 110 -8.11 -17.48 6.92
CA VAL A 110 -8.44 -17.36 5.50
C VAL A 110 -9.95 -17.21 5.31
N THR A 111 -10.74 -18.00 6.03
CA THR A 111 -12.20 -17.92 5.97
C THR A 111 -12.69 -16.57 6.46
N TYR A 112 -12.16 -16.08 7.59
CA TYR A 112 -12.48 -14.76 8.12
C TYR A 112 -12.13 -13.64 7.15
N LEU A 113 -10.98 -13.74 6.47
CA LEU A 113 -10.59 -12.79 5.46
C LEU A 113 -11.52 -12.78 4.26
N LEU A 114 -11.96 -13.95 3.81
CA LEU A 114 -12.86 -14.07 2.67
C LEU A 114 -14.25 -13.48 2.96
N GLU A 115 -14.67 -13.50 4.21
CA GLU A 115 -15.93 -12.90 4.68
C GLU A 115 -15.83 -11.39 4.92
N SER A 116 -14.62 -10.85 5.04
CA SER A 116 -14.40 -9.42 5.31
C SER A 116 -14.70 -8.57 4.08
N ASN A 117 -15.47 -7.49 4.27
CA ASN A 117 -15.76 -6.50 3.23
C ASN A 117 -14.51 -5.73 2.76
N TYR A 118 -13.42 -5.80 3.52
CA TYR A 118 -12.16 -5.11 3.24
C TYR A 118 -11.10 -6.00 2.60
N THR A 119 -11.49 -7.22 2.24
CA THR A 119 -10.61 -8.15 1.56
C THR A 119 -10.97 -8.24 0.09
N ASN A 120 -10.00 -8.05 -0.79
CA ASN A 120 -10.21 -8.41 -2.19
C ASN A 120 -10.23 -9.94 -2.31
N PRO A 121 -11.11 -10.48 -3.15
CA PRO A 121 -11.15 -11.92 -3.36
C PRO A 121 -9.76 -12.42 -3.75
N PRO A 122 -9.28 -13.49 -3.10
CA PRO A 122 -7.97 -14.02 -3.37
C PRO A 122 -7.89 -14.57 -4.78
N LEU A 123 -6.79 -14.30 -5.43
CA LEU A 123 -6.45 -15.00 -6.66
C LEU A 123 -5.83 -16.35 -6.31
N ILE A 124 -6.32 -17.39 -6.96
CA ILE A 124 -5.71 -18.71 -6.87
C ILE A 124 -4.53 -18.76 -7.84
N TYR A 125 -3.37 -19.00 -7.29
CA TYR A 125 -2.17 -19.29 -8.06
C TYR A 125 -2.03 -20.81 -8.18
N GLY A 126 -2.20 -21.32 -9.39
CA GLY A 126 -1.71 -22.64 -9.72
C GLY A 126 -0.22 -22.56 -10.00
N ASN A 127 0.58 -23.35 -9.32
CA ASN A 127 1.97 -23.54 -9.72
C ASN A 127 1.96 -24.28 -11.07
N ASN A 128 2.35 -23.60 -12.12
CA ASN A 128 2.58 -24.26 -13.40
C ASN A 128 3.90 -25.00 -13.30
N ASN A 129 3.82 -26.29 -13.18
CA ASN A 129 4.96 -27.17 -13.29
C ASN A 129 5.71 -26.84 -14.58
N ALA A 130 6.94 -26.38 -14.50
CA ALA A 130 7.79 -26.08 -15.65
C ALA A 130 7.99 -27.29 -16.58
N ASP A 131 7.70 -28.48 -16.06
CA ASP A 131 7.83 -29.77 -16.74
C ASP A 131 6.68 -30.08 -17.71
N SER A 132 5.60 -29.28 -17.69
CA SER A 132 4.42 -29.53 -18.55
C SER A 132 4.38 -28.70 -19.83
N GLY A 133 5.40 -27.92 -20.14
CA GLY A 133 5.44 -27.11 -21.37
C GLY A 133 4.32 -26.08 -21.49
N VAL A 134 3.55 -25.85 -20.46
CA VAL A 134 2.50 -24.83 -20.43
C VAL A 134 3.15 -23.52 -20.02
N GLY A 135 3.32 -22.66 -21.03
CA GLY A 135 3.96 -21.35 -20.90
C GLY A 135 3.45 -20.54 -19.72
N LEU A 136 4.31 -19.66 -19.22
CA LEU A 136 4.03 -18.63 -18.21
C LEU A 136 2.65 -18.05 -18.42
N ARG A 137 1.69 -18.49 -17.64
CA ARG A 137 0.38 -17.86 -17.63
C ARG A 137 0.54 -16.44 -17.12
N THR A 138 -0.11 -15.54 -17.79
CA THR A 138 -0.22 -14.13 -17.45
C THR A 138 -0.17 -13.91 -15.96
N LEU A 139 0.85 -13.23 -15.50
CA LEU A 139 0.98 -12.78 -14.13
C LEU A 139 -0.27 -11.97 -13.78
N ASN A 140 -1.15 -12.54 -12.99
CA ASN A 140 -2.35 -11.84 -12.56
C ASN A 140 -1.93 -10.70 -11.62
N VAL A 141 -2.22 -9.50 -12.02
CA VAL A 141 -1.94 -8.31 -11.22
C VAL A 141 -3.10 -8.09 -10.25
N VAL A 142 -2.81 -8.13 -8.97
CA VAL A 142 -3.79 -7.82 -7.91
C VAL A 142 -3.67 -6.35 -7.53
N ARG A 143 -4.80 -5.67 -7.48
CA ARG A 143 -4.86 -4.24 -7.13
C ARG A 143 -5.84 -4.01 -6.01
N ALA A 144 -5.44 -3.16 -5.06
CA ALA A 144 -6.33 -2.61 -4.05
C ALA A 144 -6.23 -1.09 -4.05
N LYS A 145 -7.35 -0.43 -3.79
CA LYS A 145 -7.44 1.02 -3.70
C LYS A 145 -7.87 1.40 -2.30
N PHE A 146 -7.27 2.43 -1.78
CA PHE A 146 -7.64 3.09 -0.54
C PHE A 146 -8.02 4.53 -0.83
N ASN A 147 -9.14 4.96 -0.26
CA ASN A 147 -9.57 6.35 -0.22
C ASN A 147 -9.74 6.73 1.25
N ALA A 148 -8.99 7.72 1.69
CA ALA A 148 -8.99 8.10 3.10
C ALA A 148 -10.35 8.62 3.59
N ALA A 149 -11.05 9.40 2.77
CA ALA A 149 -12.36 9.92 3.12
C ALA A 149 -13.39 8.79 3.32
N ASP A 150 -13.43 7.84 2.39
CA ASP A 150 -14.37 6.72 2.45
C ASP A 150 -14.05 5.75 3.61
N PHE A 151 -12.77 5.45 3.79
CA PHE A 151 -12.35 4.48 4.80
C PHE A 151 -12.54 5.00 6.23
N PHE A 152 -12.18 6.25 6.46
CA PHE A 152 -12.34 6.88 7.78
C PHE A 152 -13.73 7.49 8.02
N GLY A 153 -14.60 7.52 7.01
CA GLY A 153 -15.93 8.08 7.12
C GLY A 153 -15.93 9.59 7.32
N VAL A 154 -14.95 10.31 6.78
CA VAL A 154 -14.78 11.76 6.94
C VAL A 154 -15.05 12.48 5.63
N THR A 155 -15.58 13.70 5.70
CA THR A 155 -15.83 14.51 4.50
C THR A 155 -14.54 14.92 3.81
N SER A 156 -13.51 15.25 4.59
CA SER A 156 -12.20 15.63 4.09
C SER A 156 -11.11 15.19 5.07
N PRO A 157 -10.16 14.35 4.69
CA PRO A 157 -9.04 14.00 5.53
C PRO A 157 -8.06 15.17 5.76
N LEU A 158 -8.18 16.26 5.01
CA LEU A 158 -7.36 17.46 5.17
C LEU A 158 -7.70 18.25 6.44
N ASP A 159 -8.91 18.09 6.96
CA ASP A 159 -9.40 18.87 8.09
C ASP A 159 -9.08 18.21 9.45
N GLY A 160 -8.54 16.99 9.42
CA GLY A 160 -8.26 16.21 10.62
C GLY A 160 -6.77 16.09 10.94
N SER A 161 -6.38 16.47 12.16
CA SER A 161 -4.99 16.31 12.63
C SER A 161 -4.57 14.83 12.72
N ALA A 162 -5.52 13.90 12.84
CA ALA A 162 -5.26 12.46 12.89
C ALA A 162 -4.77 11.89 11.55
N TYR A 163 -5.14 12.52 10.44
CA TYR A 163 -4.81 12.07 9.07
C TYR A 163 -3.69 12.86 8.42
N THR A 164 -3.25 13.93 9.09
CA THR A 164 -2.16 14.81 8.63
C THR A 164 -0.95 14.57 9.50
N ALA A 165 0.20 14.41 8.88
CA ALA A 165 1.47 14.19 9.57
C ALA A 165 2.53 15.21 9.17
N LEU A 166 3.53 15.37 10.02
CA LEU A 166 4.78 16.01 9.65
C LEU A 166 5.49 15.14 8.58
N CYS A 167 6.26 15.77 7.71
CA CYS A 167 7.08 15.04 6.74
C CYS A 167 8.18 14.16 7.39
N THR A 168 8.28 14.18 8.70
CA THR A 168 9.22 13.36 9.50
C THR A 168 8.53 12.26 10.31
N ALA A 169 7.24 12.05 10.12
CA ALA A 169 6.44 11.13 10.93
C ALA A 169 5.30 10.49 10.13
N ASN A 170 4.74 9.42 10.67
CA ASN A 170 3.50 8.84 10.19
C ASN A 170 2.28 9.57 10.78
N PRO A 171 1.10 9.51 10.12
CA PRO A 171 -0.15 9.97 10.72
C PRO A 171 -0.48 9.24 12.02
N ALA A 172 -1.22 9.89 12.91
CA ALA A 172 -1.63 9.27 14.17
C ALA A 172 -2.65 8.12 13.96
N GLN A 173 -3.47 8.22 12.92
CA GLN A 173 -4.40 7.19 12.48
C GLN A 173 -3.76 6.44 11.31
N GLU A 174 -3.33 5.22 11.55
CA GLU A 174 -2.73 4.31 10.55
C GLU A 174 -3.70 3.23 10.08
#